data_cb018ead9c201570b38e42ea40ed4109
#
_entry.id   cb018ead9c201570b38e42ea40ed4109
#
_cell.length_a   1.000
_cell.length_b   1.000
_cell.length_c   1.000
_cell.angle_alpha   90.00
_cell.angle_beta   90.00
_cell.angle_gamma   90.00
#
_symmetry.space_group_name_H-M   'P 1'
#
loop_
_entity.id
_entity.type
_entity.pdbx_description
1 polymer ?
#
loop_
_entity_poly.entity_id
_entity_poly.type
_entity_poly.pdbx_seq_one_letter_code
_entity_poly.pdbx_strand_id
1 'polypeptide(L)'
;YYTETSGIGRVLESLNPRLQPLKVGVIGLGTGTLAVYGAKGDTYRFYDINPAVIRIARTEFTYLADSDAKVETVLGDARLSLEREPPQHFDVLAIDAFSSDAIPVHLITSEALGVYLRHMKPDGVIAFHVTNRYLDLVPVVAALARAHGMRAVWIRDPGTDVLASKSDWVLVSSNSALLSNPRIAEATTPIHERPEWRLWTDDFNNLFQVLRR
;
A
#
# COMPACT_ATOMS: atom_id res chain seq x y z
N TYR A 1 10.70 3.22 6.17
CA TYR A 1 9.63 3.21 5.15
C TYR A 1 8.23 3.37 5.78
N TYR A 2 8.06 3.04 7.09
CA TYR A 2 6.75 2.95 7.76
C TYR A 2 6.63 3.90 8.95
N THR A 3 7.41 4.97 8.97
CA THR A 3 7.34 6.02 9.97
C THR A 3 6.01 6.77 9.89
N GLU A 4 5.63 7.50 10.94
CA GLU A 4 4.43 8.34 10.96
C GLU A 4 4.43 9.41 9.84
N THR A 5 5.60 9.78 9.34
CA THR A 5 5.77 10.73 8.22
C THR A 5 5.62 10.10 6.85
N SER A 6 5.72 8.77 6.73
CA SER A 6 5.48 8.03 5.49
C SER A 6 4.03 8.11 5.03
N GLY A 7 3.77 7.84 3.75
CA GLY A 7 2.40 7.88 3.23
C GLY A 7 1.45 6.93 3.95
N ILE A 8 1.89 5.69 4.24
CA ILE A 8 1.06 4.71 4.97
C ILE A 8 0.91 5.10 6.45
N GLY A 9 1.97 5.59 7.10
CA GLY A 9 1.90 6.06 8.48
C GLY A 9 0.91 7.21 8.63
N ARG A 10 0.96 8.21 7.75
CA ARG A 10 0.01 9.33 7.72
C ARG A 10 -1.44 8.88 7.56
N VAL A 11 -1.69 7.87 6.73
CA VAL A 11 -3.03 7.27 6.58
C VAL A 11 -3.48 6.67 7.91
N LEU A 12 -2.69 5.77 8.50
CA LEU A 12 -3.06 5.08 9.73
C LEU A 12 -3.24 6.05 10.91
N GLU A 13 -2.39 7.07 11.01
CA GLU A 13 -2.51 8.15 11.99
C GLU A 13 -3.71 9.08 11.74
N SER A 14 -4.10 9.31 10.48
CA SER A 14 -5.28 10.12 10.13
C SER A 14 -6.59 9.43 10.51
N LEU A 15 -6.56 8.10 10.67
CA LEU A 15 -7.68 7.30 11.13
C LEU A 15 -7.71 7.14 12.67
N ASN A 16 -6.83 7.84 13.40
CA ASN A 16 -6.73 7.84 14.85
C ASN A 16 -7.12 9.21 15.41
N PRO A 17 -7.97 9.37 16.51
CA PRO A 17 -8.59 8.28 17.25
C PRO A 17 -9.69 7.57 16.47
N ARG A 18 -9.74 6.26 16.60
CA ARG A 18 -10.65 5.41 15.84
C ARG A 18 -12.05 5.39 16.45
N LEU A 19 -13.05 5.61 15.62
CA LEU A 19 -14.46 5.43 16.01
C LEU A 19 -14.86 3.96 16.00
N GLN A 20 -14.19 3.14 15.17
CA GLN A 20 -14.43 1.71 15.01
C GLN A 20 -13.10 0.98 14.75
N PRO A 21 -13.02 -0.33 15.06
CA PRO A 21 -11.89 -1.15 14.70
C PRO A 21 -11.59 -1.12 13.20
N LEU A 22 -10.31 -1.05 12.84
CA LEU A 22 -9.86 -1.07 11.45
C LEU A 22 -9.61 -2.49 10.95
N LYS A 23 -9.88 -2.69 9.66
CA LYS A 23 -9.39 -3.84 8.90
C LYS A 23 -8.32 -3.37 7.93
N VAL A 24 -7.10 -3.82 8.13
CA VAL A 24 -5.94 -3.46 7.32
C VAL A 24 -5.43 -4.69 6.58
N GLY A 25 -5.45 -4.63 5.26
CA GLY A 25 -4.77 -5.60 4.41
C GLY A 25 -3.37 -5.12 4.07
N VAL A 26 -2.40 -6.04 3.99
CA VAL A 26 -1.03 -5.73 3.60
C VAL A 26 -0.54 -6.79 2.62
N ILE A 27 -0.17 -6.38 1.42
CA ILE A 27 0.45 -7.22 0.40
C ILE A 27 1.97 -7.06 0.53
N GLY A 28 2.62 -8.13 0.99
CA GLY A 28 4.01 -8.13 1.46
C GLY A 28 4.08 -8.02 2.99
N LEU A 29 4.73 -8.98 3.63
CA LEU A 29 4.85 -9.01 5.08
C LEU A 29 6.13 -8.31 5.55
N GLY A 30 7.25 -8.54 4.85
CA GLY A 30 8.56 -8.11 5.34
C GLY A 30 8.82 -8.61 6.76
N THR A 31 9.17 -7.72 7.67
CA THR A 31 9.36 -8.03 9.10
C THR A 31 8.07 -7.89 9.92
N GLY A 32 6.97 -7.46 9.30
CA GLY A 32 5.70 -7.22 9.98
C GLY A 32 5.56 -5.84 10.64
N THR A 33 6.43 -4.89 10.30
CA THR A 33 6.50 -3.57 10.96
C THR A 33 5.17 -2.82 10.97
N LEU A 34 4.34 -2.92 9.92
CA LEU A 34 3.03 -2.25 9.88
C LEU A 34 2.08 -2.70 11.00
N ALA A 35 2.32 -3.87 11.61
CA ALA A 35 1.51 -4.34 12.74
C ALA A 35 1.61 -3.46 13.98
N VAL A 36 2.65 -2.61 14.10
CA VAL A 36 2.84 -1.69 15.26
C VAL A 36 1.75 -0.62 15.34
N TYR A 37 1.09 -0.30 14.22
CA TYR A 37 -0.04 0.63 14.18
C TYR A 37 -1.36 0.02 14.65
N GLY A 38 -1.36 -1.30 14.87
CA GLY A 38 -2.55 -2.04 15.27
C GLY A 38 -2.99 -1.72 16.69
N ALA A 39 -4.27 -1.42 16.88
CA ALA A 39 -4.88 -1.22 18.19
C ALA A 39 -5.85 -2.35 18.53
N LYS A 40 -6.25 -2.43 19.80
CA LYS A 40 -7.19 -3.43 20.29
C LYS A 40 -8.50 -3.40 19.49
N GLY A 41 -8.87 -4.54 18.93
CA GLY A 41 -10.04 -4.73 18.08
C GLY A 41 -9.76 -4.66 16.58
N ASP A 42 -8.64 -4.07 16.16
CA ASP A 42 -8.23 -4.07 14.75
C ASP A 42 -7.89 -5.48 14.25
N THR A 43 -7.94 -5.64 12.93
CA THR A 43 -7.43 -6.83 12.24
C THR A 43 -6.44 -6.42 11.18
N TYR A 44 -5.23 -6.97 11.24
CA TYR A 44 -4.18 -6.82 10.24
C TYR A 44 -3.98 -8.14 9.52
N ARG A 45 -4.23 -8.17 8.20
CA ARG A 45 -4.13 -9.37 7.37
C ARG A 45 -3.03 -9.20 6.34
N PHE A 46 -1.94 -9.94 6.55
CA PHE A 46 -0.75 -9.92 5.69
C PHE A 46 -0.79 -11.07 4.68
N TYR A 47 -0.45 -10.76 3.44
CA TYR A 47 -0.27 -11.73 2.36
C TYR A 47 1.20 -11.77 1.98
N ASP A 48 1.81 -12.94 1.98
CA ASP A 48 3.19 -13.13 1.53
C ASP A 48 3.36 -14.46 0.79
N ILE A 49 4.06 -14.42 -0.33
CA ILE A 49 4.29 -15.60 -1.16
C ILE A 49 5.38 -16.51 -0.60
N ASN A 50 6.25 -15.98 0.28
CA ASN A 50 7.42 -16.69 0.76
C ASN A 50 7.22 -17.20 2.21
N PRO A 51 7.11 -18.53 2.42
CA PRO A 51 6.95 -19.09 3.76
C PRO A 51 8.13 -18.79 4.69
N ALA A 52 9.33 -18.55 4.14
CA ALA A 52 10.49 -18.17 4.96
C ALA A 52 10.33 -16.75 5.53
N VAL A 53 9.75 -15.81 4.78
CA VAL A 53 9.46 -14.46 5.26
C VAL A 53 8.48 -14.53 6.44
N ILE A 54 7.38 -15.29 6.30
CA ILE A 54 6.40 -15.47 7.38
C ILE A 54 7.04 -16.08 8.63
N ARG A 55 7.89 -17.10 8.45
CA ARG A 55 8.61 -17.71 9.56
C ARG A 55 9.53 -16.71 10.24
N ILE A 56 10.40 -16.02 9.49
CA ILE A 56 11.37 -15.06 10.03
C ILE A 56 10.64 -13.91 10.75
N ALA A 57 9.57 -13.36 10.16
CA ALA A 57 8.78 -12.30 10.80
C ALA A 57 8.22 -12.74 12.17
N ARG A 58 7.91 -14.04 12.35
CA ARG A 58 7.37 -14.57 13.58
C ARG A 58 8.43 -15.00 14.61
N THR A 59 9.63 -15.35 14.16
CA THR A 59 10.66 -15.92 15.05
C THR A 59 11.80 -14.95 15.38
N GLU A 60 12.15 -14.05 14.45
CA GLU A 60 13.29 -13.15 14.60
C GLU A 60 12.87 -11.71 14.90
N PHE A 61 11.58 -11.38 14.74
CA PHE A 61 11.03 -10.06 15.02
C PHE A 61 9.81 -10.15 15.93
N THR A 62 9.57 -9.10 16.71
CA THR A 62 8.48 -9.07 17.70
C THR A 62 7.25 -8.29 17.21
N TYR A 63 7.33 -7.56 16.10
CA TYR A 63 6.27 -6.65 15.63
C TYR A 63 4.89 -7.31 15.55
N LEU A 64 4.82 -8.56 15.07
CA LEU A 64 3.55 -9.28 14.95
C LEU A 64 3.01 -9.73 16.32
N ALA A 65 3.90 -10.10 17.24
CA ALA A 65 3.55 -10.57 18.57
C ALA A 65 3.21 -9.42 19.53
N ASP A 66 3.87 -8.27 19.35
CA ASP A 66 3.69 -7.06 20.17
C ASP A 66 2.49 -6.21 19.73
N SER A 67 1.88 -6.53 18.59
CA SER A 67 0.70 -5.80 18.11
C SER A 67 -0.53 -6.05 18.97
N ASP A 68 -1.24 -5.01 19.35
CA ASP A 68 -2.55 -5.11 20.02
C ASP A 68 -3.68 -5.56 19.07
N ALA A 69 -3.44 -5.57 17.76
CA ALA A 69 -4.41 -6.02 16.78
C ALA A 69 -4.43 -7.55 16.64
N LYS A 70 -5.51 -8.08 16.09
CA LYS A 70 -5.54 -9.44 15.58
C LYS A 70 -4.71 -9.51 14.30
N VAL A 71 -3.59 -10.24 14.33
CA VAL A 71 -2.71 -10.42 13.17
C VAL A 71 -2.98 -11.76 12.49
N GLU A 72 -3.25 -11.72 11.20
CA GLU A 72 -3.44 -12.88 10.32
C GLU A 72 -2.37 -12.88 9.23
N THR A 73 -1.88 -14.07 8.86
CA THR A 73 -0.94 -14.23 7.73
C THR A 73 -1.49 -15.25 6.74
N VAL A 74 -1.48 -14.90 5.47
CA VAL A 74 -1.90 -15.74 4.34
C VAL A 74 -0.68 -16.05 3.49
N LEU A 75 -0.33 -17.32 3.36
CA LEU A 75 0.72 -17.78 2.47
C LEU A 75 0.20 -17.92 1.06
N GLY A 76 0.77 -17.20 0.12
CA GLY A 76 0.44 -17.28 -1.30
C GLY A 76 0.59 -15.95 -2.01
N ASP A 77 0.41 -15.97 -3.33
CA ASP A 77 0.28 -14.76 -4.11
C ASP A 77 -0.94 -13.95 -3.64
N ALA A 78 -0.71 -12.70 -3.29
CA ALA A 78 -1.74 -11.86 -2.68
C ALA A 78 -2.92 -11.59 -3.62
N ARG A 79 -2.64 -11.31 -4.91
CA ARG A 79 -3.68 -11.06 -5.91
C ARG A 79 -4.53 -12.29 -6.12
N LEU A 80 -3.91 -13.46 -6.32
CA LEU A 80 -4.63 -14.73 -6.50
C LEU A 80 -5.44 -15.12 -5.25
N SER A 81 -4.92 -14.80 -4.06
CA SER A 81 -5.65 -15.01 -2.80
C SER A 81 -6.89 -14.14 -2.74
N LEU A 82 -6.75 -12.84 -3.01
CA LEU A 82 -7.85 -11.89 -3.03
C LEU A 82 -8.88 -12.20 -4.13
N GLU A 83 -8.46 -12.71 -5.28
CA GLU A 83 -9.39 -13.14 -6.34
C GLU A 83 -10.36 -14.24 -5.88
N ARG A 84 -9.90 -15.13 -4.98
CA ARG A 84 -10.65 -16.29 -4.47
C ARG A 84 -11.41 -16.01 -3.18
N GLU A 85 -10.95 -15.02 -2.40
CA GLU A 85 -11.57 -14.67 -1.12
C GLU A 85 -12.87 -13.87 -1.32
N PRO A 86 -13.81 -13.96 -0.37
CA PRO A 86 -14.93 -13.03 -0.31
C PRO A 86 -14.41 -11.62 0.01
N PRO A 87 -15.21 -10.55 -0.30
CA PRO A 87 -14.83 -9.18 0.02
C PRO A 87 -14.38 -9.02 1.48
N GLN A 88 -13.19 -8.50 1.69
CA GLN A 88 -12.59 -8.38 3.01
C GLN A 88 -13.04 -7.11 3.75
N HIS A 89 -13.53 -6.10 3.02
CA HIS A 89 -13.96 -4.79 3.55
C HIS A 89 -12.84 -4.09 4.32
N PHE A 90 -11.68 -3.95 3.68
CA PHE A 90 -10.55 -3.23 4.25
C PHE A 90 -10.83 -1.72 4.33
N ASP A 91 -10.43 -1.11 5.43
CA ASP A 91 -10.30 0.33 5.58
C ASP A 91 -9.03 0.83 4.86
N VAL A 92 -7.96 0.04 4.97
CA VAL A 92 -6.67 0.32 4.37
C VAL A 92 -6.14 -0.95 3.71
N LEU A 93 -5.63 -0.83 2.48
CA LEU A 93 -4.88 -1.90 1.82
C LEU A 93 -3.51 -1.34 1.41
N ALA A 94 -2.44 -1.80 2.03
CA ALA A 94 -1.07 -1.46 1.66
C ALA A 94 -0.54 -2.46 0.64
N ILE A 95 -0.03 -1.95 -0.48
CA ILE A 95 0.64 -2.75 -1.52
C ILE A 95 2.13 -2.52 -1.36
N ASP A 96 2.81 -3.45 -0.73
CA ASP A 96 4.21 -3.35 -0.31
C ASP A 96 5.02 -4.62 -0.62
N ALA A 97 4.73 -5.24 -1.75
CA ALA A 97 5.44 -6.43 -2.20
C ALA A 97 6.62 -6.06 -3.10
N PHE A 98 7.82 -6.01 -2.52
CA PHE A 98 9.05 -5.78 -3.26
C PHE A 98 9.88 -7.06 -3.35
N SER A 99 10.48 -7.27 -4.52
CA SER A 99 11.56 -8.22 -4.74
C SER A 99 12.74 -7.45 -5.32
N SER A 100 13.72 -7.08 -4.48
CA SER A 100 14.98 -6.44 -4.90
C SER A 100 14.80 -5.26 -5.87
N ASP A 101 14.18 -4.16 -5.46
CA ASP A 101 13.88 -2.97 -6.29
C ASP A 101 12.89 -3.22 -7.47
N ALA A 102 12.34 -4.41 -7.62
CA ALA A 102 11.33 -4.71 -8.63
C ALA A 102 9.97 -4.92 -7.98
N ILE A 103 8.96 -4.17 -8.42
CA ILE A 103 7.56 -4.45 -8.07
C ILE A 103 7.06 -5.52 -9.03
N PRO A 104 6.44 -6.60 -8.54
CA PRO A 104 5.76 -7.55 -9.41
C PRO A 104 4.68 -6.83 -10.22
N VAL A 105 4.87 -6.71 -11.54
CA VAL A 105 4.00 -5.91 -12.41
C VAL A 105 2.54 -6.30 -12.29
N HIS A 106 2.25 -7.59 -12.12
CA HIS A 106 0.88 -8.11 -11.97
C HIS A 106 0.12 -7.55 -10.75
N LEU A 107 0.81 -6.90 -9.81
CA LEU A 107 0.20 -6.22 -8.66
C LEU A 107 -0.16 -4.75 -8.94
N ILE A 108 0.29 -4.19 -10.07
CA ILE A 108 0.08 -2.79 -10.46
C ILE A 108 -0.50 -2.67 -11.86
N THR A 109 -1.52 -3.47 -12.14
CA THR A 109 -2.32 -3.43 -13.37
C THR A 109 -3.74 -2.94 -13.08
N SER A 110 -4.47 -2.58 -14.13
CA SER A 110 -5.87 -2.17 -14.01
C SER A 110 -6.74 -3.28 -13.42
N GLU A 111 -6.50 -4.51 -13.84
CA GLU A 111 -7.20 -5.70 -13.35
C GLU A 111 -6.91 -5.95 -11.86
N ALA A 112 -5.64 -5.80 -11.46
CA ALA A 112 -5.25 -5.92 -10.05
C ALA A 112 -5.95 -4.87 -9.18
N LEU A 113 -5.98 -3.60 -9.63
CA LEU A 113 -6.70 -2.55 -8.90
C LEU A 113 -8.20 -2.87 -8.80
N GLY A 114 -8.82 -3.41 -9.85
CA GLY A 114 -10.21 -3.88 -9.82
C GLY A 114 -10.44 -4.96 -8.76
N VAL A 115 -9.51 -5.92 -8.62
CA VAL A 115 -9.54 -6.93 -7.55
C VAL A 115 -9.46 -6.26 -6.18
N TYR A 116 -8.51 -5.35 -5.97
CA TYR A 116 -8.35 -4.67 -4.68
C TYR A 116 -9.58 -3.87 -4.28
N LEU A 117 -10.15 -3.09 -5.21
CA LEU A 117 -11.35 -2.29 -4.96
C LEU A 117 -12.53 -3.13 -4.49
N ARG A 118 -12.68 -4.36 -4.97
CA ARG A 118 -13.71 -5.30 -4.50
C ARG A 118 -13.56 -5.63 -3.00
N HIS A 119 -12.35 -5.53 -2.45
CA HIS A 119 -12.04 -5.83 -1.05
C HIS A 119 -12.00 -4.58 -0.16
N MET A 120 -12.23 -3.40 -0.72
CA MET A 120 -12.22 -2.16 0.04
C MET A 120 -13.62 -1.81 0.57
N LYS A 121 -13.66 -1.08 1.69
CA LYS A 121 -14.83 -0.28 2.04
C LYS A 121 -14.98 0.89 1.04
N PRO A 122 -16.19 1.45 0.88
CA PRO A 122 -16.40 2.56 -0.06
C PRO A 122 -15.53 3.80 0.22
N ASP A 123 -15.18 4.02 1.49
CA ASP A 123 -14.36 5.13 1.97
C ASP A 123 -12.91 4.71 2.30
N GLY A 124 -12.54 3.48 1.96
CA GLY A 124 -11.21 2.93 2.19
C GLY A 124 -10.13 3.56 1.30
N VAL A 125 -8.88 3.28 1.63
CA VAL A 125 -7.70 3.77 0.90
C VAL A 125 -6.76 2.63 0.57
N ILE A 126 -6.28 2.62 -0.68
CA ILE A 126 -5.20 1.73 -1.12
C ILE A 126 -3.91 2.55 -1.15
N ALA A 127 -2.89 2.09 -0.44
CA ALA A 127 -1.59 2.74 -0.36
C ALA A 127 -0.55 1.91 -1.11
N PHE A 128 -0.07 2.41 -2.25
CA PHE A 128 0.98 1.77 -3.02
C PHE A 128 2.35 2.30 -2.59
N HIS A 129 3.20 1.43 -2.07
CA HIS A 129 4.62 1.73 -1.87
C HIS A 129 5.32 1.70 -3.24
N VAL A 130 5.79 2.85 -3.70
CA VAL A 130 6.38 3.01 -5.05
C VAL A 130 7.84 3.46 -4.99
N THR A 131 8.46 3.34 -3.81
CA THR A 131 9.88 3.64 -3.66
C THR A 131 10.68 2.72 -4.57
N ASN A 132 11.37 3.32 -5.52
CA ASN A 132 12.20 2.56 -6.45
C ASN A 132 13.38 3.43 -6.91
N ARG A 133 14.56 2.83 -7.02
CA ARG A 133 15.76 3.53 -7.45
C ARG A 133 15.75 3.86 -8.94
N TYR A 134 15.19 2.97 -9.74
CA TYR A 134 15.31 2.99 -11.19
C TYR A 134 14.01 3.33 -11.90
N LEU A 135 12.86 3.10 -11.27
CA LEU A 135 11.55 3.24 -11.88
C LEU A 135 10.76 4.39 -11.25
N ASP A 136 10.07 5.16 -12.08
CA ASP A 136 9.06 6.13 -11.66
C ASP A 136 7.67 5.52 -11.86
N LEU A 137 7.13 4.95 -10.77
CA LEU A 137 5.85 4.26 -10.76
C LEU A 137 4.68 5.16 -10.32
N VAL A 138 4.97 6.38 -9.86
CA VAL A 138 3.94 7.34 -9.44
C VAL A 138 2.94 7.64 -10.56
N PRO A 139 3.36 7.96 -11.81
CA PRO A 139 2.41 8.20 -12.90
C PRO A 139 1.60 6.96 -13.29
N VAL A 140 2.18 5.75 -13.13
CA VAL A 140 1.48 4.49 -13.42
C VAL A 140 0.31 4.33 -12.47
N VAL A 141 0.55 4.40 -11.15
CA VAL A 141 -0.50 4.25 -10.14
C VAL A 141 -1.55 5.38 -10.27
N ALA A 142 -1.14 6.60 -10.58
CA ALA A 142 -2.07 7.71 -10.81
C ALA A 142 -2.98 7.45 -12.04
N ALA A 143 -2.44 6.89 -13.12
CA ALA A 143 -3.22 6.51 -14.31
C ALA A 143 -4.22 5.38 -13.98
N LEU A 144 -3.80 4.38 -13.20
CA LEU A 144 -4.68 3.30 -12.73
C LEU A 144 -5.83 3.85 -11.89
N ALA A 145 -5.51 4.72 -10.92
CA ALA A 145 -6.52 5.37 -10.08
C ALA A 145 -7.56 6.13 -10.92
N ARG A 146 -7.10 6.96 -11.86
CA ARG A 146 -7.97 7.72 -12.76
C ARG A 146 -8.87 6.81 -13.62
N ALA A 147 -8.33 5.72 -14.17
CA ALA A 147 -9.09 4.77 -14.97
C ALA A 147 -10.24 4.10 -14.18
N HIS A 148 -10.10 3.99 -12.87
CA HIS A 148 -11.13 3.48 -11.96
C HIS A 148 -11.94 4.57 -11.23
N GLY A 149 -11.86 5.83 -11.68
CA GLY A 149 -12.61 6.94 -11.08
C GLY A 149 -12.16 7.33 -9.67
N MET A 150 -10.93 6.93 -9.29
CA MET A 150 -10.34 7.22 -7.98
C MET A 150 -9.39 8.41 -8.06
N ARG A 151 -9.13 9.03 -6.91
CA ARG A 151 -8.10 10.07 -6.76
C ARG A 151 -6.79 9.44 -6.31
N ALA A 152 -5.69 9.99 -6.80
CA ALA A 152 -4.34 9.63 -6.37
C ALA A 152 -3.65 10.82 -5.70
N VAL A 153 -2.96 10.57 -4.60
CA VAL A 153 -2.14 11.55 -3.87
C VAL A 153 -0.77 10.93 -3.61
N TRP A 154 0.30 11.63 -4.00
CA TRP A 154 1.66 11.18 -3.79
C TRP A 154 2.26 11.81 -2.53
N ILE A 155 2.72 10.98 -1.62
CA ILE A 155 3.47 11.37 -0.42
C ILE A 155 4.92 10.92 -0.61
N ARG A 156 5.82 11.90 -0.59
CA ARG A 156 7.26 11.69 -0.63
C ARG A 156 7.85 11.99 0.74
N ASP A 157 8.30 10.96 1.42
CA ASP A 157 9.02 11.10 2.70
C ASP A 157 10.52 11.07 2.43
N PRO A 158 11.25 12.17 2.70
CA PRO A 158 12.70 12.22 2.48
C PRO A 158 13.51 11.36 3.45
N GLY A 159 12.90 10.87 4.55
CA GLY A 159 13.62 10.14 5.59
C GLY A 159 14.56 11.06 6.36
N THR A 160 14.02 11.93 7.18
CA THR A 160 14.82 12.96 7.91
C THR A 160 15.46 12.46 9.20
N ASP A 161 15.12 11.28 9.64
CA ASP A 161 15.67 10.64 10.85
C ASP A 161 16.69 9.56 10.47
N VAL A 162 17.66 9.31 11.36
CA VAL A 162 18.67 8.26 11.22
C VAL A 162 18.04 6.87 11.04
N LEU A 163 16.84 6.67 11.59
CA LEU A 163 16.08 5.41 11.51
C LEU A 163 15.03 5.41 10.40
N ALA A 164 14.79 6.55 9.73
CA ALA A 164 13.77 6.71 8.70
C ALA A 164 14.37 6.63 7.30
N SER A 165 14.10 5.55 6.59
CA SER A 165 14.45 5.45 5.17
C SER A 165 13.49 6.26 4.32
N LYS A 166 14.03 6.91 3.27
CA LYS A 166 13.22 7.58 2.24
C LYS A 166 12.15 6.65 1.70
N SER A 167 10.92 7.16 1.57
CA SER A 167 9.81 6.40 0.97
C SER A 167 8.91 7.26 0.09
N ASP A 168 8.40 6.63 -0.96
CA ASP A 168 7.42 7.20 -1.89
C ASP A 168 6.16 6.32 -1.82
N TRP A 169 5.01 6.93 -1.50
CA TRP A 169 3.72 6.26 -1.42
C TRP A 169 2.68 6.97 -2.26
N VAL A 170 1.89 6.22 -3.03
CA VAL A 170 0.71 6.77 -3.73
C VAL A 170 -0.54 6.24 -3.05
N LEU A 171 -1.33 7.15 -2.51
CA LEU A 171 -2.61 6.89 -1.85
C LEU A 171 -3.74 7.00 -2.88
N VAL A 172 -4.53 5.96 -3.02
CA VAL A 172 -5.65 5.87 -3.97
C VAL A 172 -6.95 5.70 -3.20
N SER A 173 -7.88 6.65 -3.33
CA SER A 173 -9.16 6.63 -2.63
C SER A 173 -10.20 7.51 -3.33
N SER A 174 -11.49 7.20 -3.13
CA SER A 174 -12.60 8.09 -3.42
C SER A 174 -12.94 9.01 -2.23
N ASN A 175 -12.42 8.73 -1.04
CA ASN A 175 -12.67 9.49 0.19
C ASN A 175 -11.92 10.81 0.18
N SER A 176 -12.59 11.86 -0.32
CA SER A 176 -12.02 13.21 -0.36
C SER A 176 -11.74 13.78 1.03
N ALA A 177 -12.52 13.43 2.04
CA ALA A 177 -12.31 13.89 3.41
C ALA A 177 -11.00 13.34 3.97
N LEU A 178 -10.73 12.06 3.78
CA LEU A 178 -9.46 11.44 4.18
C LEU A 178 -8.27 12.09 3.45
N LEU A 179 -8.35 12.22 2.12
CA LEU A 179 -7.25 12.79 1.33
C LEU A 179 -7.02 14.29 1.62
N SER A 180 -8.02 14.99 2.16
CA SER A 180 -7.92 16.38 2.61
C SER A 180 -7.56 16.53 4.08
N ASN A 181 -7.37 15.43 4.81
CA ASN A 181 -6.86 15.50 6.18
C ASN A 181 -5.50 16.24 6.19
N PRO A 182 -5.26 17.20 7.08
CA PRO A 182 -4.02 17.99 7.13
C PRO A 182 -2.76 17.13 7.14
N ARG A 183 -2.75 16.00 7.85
CA ARG A 183 -1.61 15.07 7.88
C ARG A 183 -1.23 14.55 6.49
N ILE A 184 -2.20 14.41 5.58
CA ILE A 184 -2.00 13.93 4.21
C ILE A 184 -1.80 15.12 3.27
N ALA A 185 -2.72 16.08 3.29
CA ALA A 185 -2.76 17.19 2.35
C ALA A 185 -1.48 18.05 2.37
N GLU A 186 -0.95 18.36 3.55
CA GLU A 186 0.26 19.18 3.72
C GLU A 186 1.55 18.47 3.25
N ALA A 187 1.52 17.13 3.15
CA ALA A 187 2.66 16.32 2.70
C ALA A 187 2.56 15.92 1.23
N THR A 188 1.50 16.35 0.54
CA THR A 188 1.26 15.98 -0.85
C THR A 188 2.30 16.57 -1.78
N THR A 189 2.86 15.73 -2.63
CA THR A 189 3.77 16.11 -3.71
C THR A 189 3.00 16.11 -5.04
N PRO A 190 3.19 17.12 -5.92
CA PRO A 190 2.54 17.13 -7.22
C PRO A 190 2.88 15.89 -8.05
N ILE A 191 1.87 15.28 -8.66
CA ILE A 191 2.05 14.15 -9.58
C ILE A 191 2.22 14.70 -11.00
N HIS A 192 3.33 14.37 -11.64
CA HIS A 192 3.52 14.64 -13.07
C HIS A 192 2.84 13.53 -13.88
N GLU A 193 1.57 13.76 -14.23
CA GLU A 193 0.83 12.81 -15.03
C GLU A 193 1.43 12.62 -16.42
N ARG A 194 1.26 11.43 -16.97
CA ARG A 194 1.73 11.03 -18.31
C ARG A 194 0.55 10.49 -19.12
N PRO A 195 -0.34 11.38 -19.59
CA PRO A 195 -1.55 10.97 -20.29
C PRO A 195 -1.26 10.23 -21.60
N GLU A 196 -0.08 10.41 -22.17
CA GLU A 196 0.40 9.72 -23.35
C GLU A 196 0.82 8.26 -23.07
N TRP A 197 0.98 7.86 -21.81
CA TRP A 197 1.32 6.50 -21.47
C TRP A 197 0.10 5.60 -21.54
N ARG A 198 0.25 4.46 -22.20
CA ARG A 198 -0.78 3.44 -22.23
C ARG A 198 -0.96 2.86 -20.83
N LEU A 199 -2.21 2.68 -20.40
CA LEU A 199 -2.57 2.08 -19.12
C LEU A 199 -1.95 0.68 -19.00
N TRP A 200 -1.40 0.38 -17.84
CA TRP A 200 -0.89 -0.94 -17.54
C TRP A 200 -2.05 -1.91 -17.27
N THR A 201 -2.02 -3.03 -17.98
CA THR A 201 -2.98 -4.13 -17.87
C THR A 201 -2.22 -5.45 -17.72
N ASP A 202 -2.91 -6.55 -17.48
CA ASP A 202 -2.29 -7.86 -17.44
C ASP A 202 -1.61 -8.23 -18.75
N ASP A 203 -2.15 -7.74 -19.88
CA ASP A 203 -1.61 -7.98 -21.21
C ASP A 203 -0.59 -6.93 -21.67
N PHE A 204 -0.44 -5.82 -20.94
CA PHE A 204 0.45 -4.74 -21.36
C PHE A 204 1.08 -4.00 -20.18
N ASN A 205 2.40 -3.97 -20.18
CA ASN A 205 3.20 -3.06 -19.36
C ASN A 205 4.44 -2.61 -20.16
N ASN A 206 5.03 -1.49 -19.77
CA ASN A 206 6.25 -0.99 -20.41
C ASN A 206 7.21 -0.41 -19.37
N LEU A 207 8.14 -1.24 -18.92
CA LEU A 207 9.16 -0.84 -17.95
C LEU A 207 10.13 0.21 -18.48
N PHE A 208 10.37 0.26 -19.80
CA PHE A 208 11.27 1.26 -20.39
C PHE A 208 10.72 2.69 -20.29
N GLN A 209 9.38 2.85 -20.31
CA GLN A 209 8.76 4.18 -20.18
C GLN A 209 8.92 4.77 -18.78
N VAL A 210 8.99 3.92 -17.77
CA VAL A 210 9.06 4.33 -16.36
C VAL A 210 10.49 4.39 -15.82
N LEU A 211 11.52 4.16 -16.65
CA LEU A 211 12.91 4.33 -16.23
C LEU A 211 13.18 5.79 -15.85
N ARG A 212 13.69 6.00 -14.65
CA ARG A 212 14.20 7.31 -14.21
C ARG A 212 15.41 7.68 -15.07
N ARG A 213 15.39 8.87 -15.65
CA ARG A 213 16.50 9.46 -16.42
C ARG A 213 17.39 10.29 -15.49
#